data_9ac19d6220ffb97fdf824a480ff47805
#
_entry.id   9ac19d6220ffb97fdf824a480ff47805
#
_cell.length_a   1.000
_cell.length_b   1.000
_cell.length_c   1.000
_cell.angle_alpha   90.00
_cell.angle_beta   90.00
_cell.angle_gamma   90.00
#
_symmetry.space_group_name_H-M   'P 1'
#
loop_
_entity.id
_entity.type
_entity.pdbx_description
1 polymer ?
#
loop_
_entity_poly.entity_id
_entity_poly.type
_entity_poly.pdbx_seq_one_letter_code
_entity_poly.pdbx_strand_id
1 'polypeptide(L)'
;NASHYLKVLLDKIFGSSNFQSEIIWSYKRWSNSKKGLLNNHQVILFYSKTSNFKFNRIYTDYSETTNIDQILQERVRNEKGKAVYKYNADGDIVIGQSKKGVPLSDVWEIPYLNPKAKERVGYPTQKPILLLEQILRLVTDEGDFVIDPFAGSGTTVVAAKMLKRKYLGIDILPGAVELTEHRLESLIKTESVLLKKGKKAYQNLSDFQMDILKHFQAVPVQRNSGIDGFLKEYIDGQPVSIKIQKEDESFEDALSKMIKAGTIKKCCFMVLVRTHMDEQRKMLL
;
A
#
# COMPACT_ATOMS: atom_id res chain seq x y z
N ASN A 1 -22.99 5.95 -4.88
CA ASN A 1 -21.88 6.78 -4.40
C ASN A 1 -22.45 8.04 -3.72
N ALA A 2 -22.53 8.01 -2.38
CA ALA A 2 -23.20 9.06 -1.61
C ALA A 2 -22.23 10.14 -1.05
N SER A 3 -20.91 10.05 -1.36
CA SER A 3 -19.88 10.93 -0.76
C SER A 3 -20.18 12.42 -0.98
N HIS A 4 -20.65 12.80 -2.17
CA HIS A 4 -20.98 14.20 -2.48
C HIS A 4 -22.17 14.72 -1.66
N TYR A 5 -23.22 13.91 -1.47
CA TYR A 5 -24.35 14.27 -0.61
C TYR A 5 -23.94 14.36 0.85
N LEU A 6 -23.07 13.43 1.30
CA LEU A 6 -22.52 13.46 2.64
C LEU A 6 -21.68 14.72 2.86
N LYS A 7 -20.86 15.14 1.88
CA LYS A 7 -20.09 16.38 1.93
C LYS A 7 -20.99 17.59 2.15
N VAL A 8 -22.07 17.72 1.38
CA VAL A 8 -23.05 18.80 1.51
C VAL A 8 -23.72 18.80 2.87
N LEU A 9 -24.06 17.61 3.41
CA LEU A 9 -24.66 17.49 4.73
C LEU A 9 -23.68 17.92 5.83
N LEU A 10 -22.44 17.48 5.74
CA LEU A 10 -21.39 17.85 6.71
C LEU A 10 -21.07 19.33 6.65
N ASP A 11 -21.09 19.96 5.48
CA ASP A 11 -20.94 21.42 5.34
C ASP A 11 -22.04 22.17 6.07
N LYS A 12 -23.29 21.66 6.04
CA LYS A 12 -24.40 22.26 6.79
C LYS A 12 -24.27 22.10 8.29
N ILE A 13 -23.71 20.98 8.76
CA ILE A 13 -23.59 20.67 10.20
C ILE A 13 -22.38 21.35 10.81
N PHE A 14 -21.23 21.24 10.18
CA PHE A 14 -19.94 21.71 10.73
C PHE A 14 -19.52 23.09 10.20
N GLY A 15 -20.12 23.54 9.09
CA GLY A 15 -19.66 24.69 8.32
C GLY A 15 -18.58 24.32 7.30
N SER A 16 -18.68 24.89 6.09
CA SER A 16 -17.70 24.63 5.01
C SER A 16 -16.28 25.10 5.34
N SER A 17 -16.13 26.13 6.20
CA SER A 17 -14.83 26.60 6.70
C SER A 17 -14.11 25.60 7.62
N ASN A 18 -14.83 24.62 8.16
CA ASN A 18 -14.28 23.58 9.03
C ASN A 18 -13.97 22.28 8.30
N PHE A 19 -14.15 22.25 6.98
CA PHE A 19 -13.66 21.20 6.12
C PHE A 19 -12.12 21.27 6.05
N GLN A 20 -11.45 20.18 6.41
CA GLN A 20 -10.00 20.14 6.48
C GLN A 20 -9.39 19.43 5.27
N SER A 21 -9.94 18.26 4.89
CA SER A 21 -9.42 17.50 3.76
C SER A 21 -10.42 16.44 3.28
N GLU A 22 -10.33 16.11 1.99
CA GLU A 22 -10.84 14.90 1.42
C GLU A 22 -9.69 13.91 1.27
N ILE A 23 -9.78 12.77 1.95
CA ILE A 23 -8.74 11.76 1.94
C ILE A 23 -9.19 10.63 1.03
N ILE A 24 -8.35 10.25 0.08
CA ILE A 24 -8.58 9.15 -0.83
C ILE A 24 -7.86 7.92 -0.27
N TRP A 25 -8.62 7.01 0.33
CA TRP A 25 -8.09 5.70 0.69
C TRP A 25 -8.08 4.79 -0.54
N SER A 26 -6.91 4.62 -1.15
CA SER A 26 -6.67 3.79 -2.33
C SER A 26 -6.23 2.38 -1.95
N TYR A 27 -6.79 1.37 -2.61
CA TYR A 27 -6.47 -0.03 -2.41
C TYR A 27 -6.63 -0.82 -3.71
N LYS A 28 -5.84 -1.88 -3.88
CA LYS A 28 -5.95 -2.75 -5.06
C LYS A 28 -6.94 -3.88 -4.77
N ARG A 29 -7.90 -4.07 -5.66
CA ARG A 29 -8.81 -5.22 -5.68
C ARG A 29 -8.51 -6.13 -6.86
N TRP A 30 -8.60 -7.42 -6.62
CA TRP A 30 -8.64 -8.44 -7.67
C TRP A 30 -10.11 -8.66 -8.04
N SER A 31 -10.59 -7.93 -9.02
CA SER A 31 -11.96 -8.02 -9.48
C SER A 31 -12.01 -7.65 -10.96
N ASN A 32 -12.89 -8.31 -11.70
CA ASN A 32 -13.15 -7.99 -13.08
C ASN A 32 -14.35 -7.04 -13.16
N SER A 33 -14.15 -5.85 -13.69
CA SER A 33 -15.25 -4.96 -14.04
C SER A 33 -15.62 -5.20 -15.48
N LYS A 34 -16.88 -5.59 -15.73
CA LYS A 34 -17.40 -5.78 -17.09
C LYS A 34 -17.97 -4.49 -17.69
N LYS A 35 -18.37 -3.54 -16.85
CA LYS A 35 -18.92 -2.23 -17.26
C LYS A 35 -18.39 -1.15 -16.30
N GLY A 36 -17.79 -0.11 -16.86
CA GLY A 36 -17.24 1.02 -16.10
C GLY A 36 -15.87 0.74 -15.49
N LEU A 37 -15.40 1.68 -14.69
CA LEU A 37 -14.09 1.61 -14.03
C LEU A 37 -14.14 0.71 -12.79
N LEU A 38 -13.04 0.02 -12.51
CA LEU A 38 -12.87 -0.74 -11.28
C LEU A 38 -12.74 0.24 -10.09
N ASN A 39 -13.65 0.13 -9.12
CA ASN A 39 -13.64 0.96 -7.94
C ASN A 39 -12.54 0.51 -6.96
N ASN A 40 -11.43 1.27 -6.89
CA ASN A 40 -10.24 0.97 -6.12
C ASN A 40 -9.96 1.98 -4.99
N HIS A 41 -10.94 2.80 -4.62
CA HIS A 41 -10.79 3.76 -3.53
C HIS A 41 -12.08 3.99 -2.75
N GLN A 42 -11.94 4.56 -1.57
CA GLN A 42 -13.02 5.15 -0.77
C GLN A 42 -12.60 6.55 -0.34
N VAL A 43 -13.57 7.42 -0.21
CA VAL A 43 -13.39 8.81 0.25
C VAL A 43 -13.63 8.85 1.76
N ILE A 44 -12.74 9.58 2.47
CA ILE A 44 -12.89 9.91 3.88
C ILE A 44 -12.92 11.44 3.97
N LEU A 45 -13.97 11.97 4.57
CA LEU A 45 -14.13 13.42 4.75
C LEU A 45 -13.67 13.82 6.15
N PHE A 46 -12.69 14.69 6.21
CA PHE A 46 -12.15 15.20 7.46
C PHE A 46 -12.70 16.59 7.76
N TYR A 47 -13.38 16.70 8.90
CA TYR A 47 -13.90 17.96 9.44
C TYR A 47 -13.38 18.19 10.85
N SER A 48 -13.22 19.44 11.21
CA SER A 48 -13.05 19.86 12.60
C SER A 48 -14.32 20.55 13.11
N LYS A 49 -14.47 20.68 14.41
CA LYS A 49 -15.58 21.44 15.01
C LYS A 49 -15.31 22.94 14.99
N THR A 50 -14.05 23.32 15.10
CA THR A 50 -13.56 24.72 15.14
C THR A 50 -12.23 24.80 14.40
N SER A 51 -11.71 26.01 14.19
CA SER A 51 -10.37 26.25 13.64
C SER A 51 -9.24 25.77 14.58
N ASN A 52 -9.52 25.62 15.87
CA ASN A 52 -8.57 25.07 16.83
C ASN A 52 -8.85 23.57 17.01
N PHE A 53 -8.12 22.71 16.29
CA PHE A 53 -8.24 21.27 16.36
C PHE A 53 -6.86 20.62 16.44
N LYS A 54 -6.83 19.43 17.01
CA LYS A 54 -5.60 18.64 17.13
C LYS A 54 -5.26 18.01 15.77
N PHE A 55 -4.00 18.22 15.34
CA PHE A 55 -3.47 17.64 14.12
C PHE A 55 -1.99 17.26 14.31
N ASN A 56 -1.71 15.98 14.35
CA ASN A 56 -0.37 15.43 14.50
C ASN A 56 0.26 15.22 13.13
N ARG A 57 1.37 15.90 12.85
CA ARG A 57 2.08 15.73 11.58
C ARG A 57 2.74 14.35 11.52
N ILE A 58 2.26 13.52 10.61
CA ILE A 58 2.87 12.23 10.28
C ILE A 58 3.77 12.43 9.06
N TYR A 59 4.97 11.85 9.10
CA TYR A 59 5.90 11.89 8.00
C TYR A 59 6.08 10.47 7.43
N THR A 60 6.19 10.41 6.11
CA THR A 60 6.51 9.19 5.35
C THR A 60 7.94 9.29 4.82
N ASP A 61 8.54 8.15 4.53
CA ASP A 61 9.87 8.11 3.91
C ASP A 61 9.86 8.78 2.54
N TYR A 62 11.02 9.28 2.15
CA TYR A 62 11.23 9.77 0.79
C TYR A 62 11.07 8.64 -0.22
N SER A 63 10.54 8.95 -1.41
CA SER A 63 10.51 7.99 -2.51
C SER A 63 11.95 7.71 -3.00
N GLU A 64 12.16 6.54 -3.59
CA GLU A 64 13.45 6.14 -4.16
C GLU A 64 13.93 7.05 -5.30
N THR A 65 12.99 7.76 -5.92
CA THR A 65 13.27 8.74 -6.99
C THR A 65 13.49 10.15 -6.45
N THR A 66 13.44 10.32 -5.13
CA THR A 66 13.61 11.64 -4.50
C THR A 66 15.09 12.01 -4.43
N ASN A 67 15.48 13.08 -5.09
CA ASN A 67 16.81 13.67 -4.93
C ASN A 67 16.91 14.35 -3.57
N ILE A 68 17.39 13.60 -2.57
CA ILE A 68 17.52 14.07 -1.18
C ILE A 68 18.43 15.30 -1.13
N ASP A 69 19.49 15.34 -1.93
CA ASP A 69 20.42 16.47 -2.03
C ASP A 69 19.70 17.77 -2.38
N GLN A 70 18.77 17.74 -3.32
CA GLN A 70 17.99 18.91 -3.72
C GLN A 70 16.97 19.36 -2.67
N ILE A 71 16.44 18.42 -1.88
CA ILE A 71 15.48 18.71 -0.80
C ILE A 71 16.18 19.38 0.39
N LEU A 72 17.43 19.03 0.64
CA LEU A 72 18.24 19.59 1.72
C LEU A 72 18.78 20.99 1.37
N GLN A 73 18.80 21.39 0.09
CA GLN A 73 19.26 22.71 -0.33
C GLN A 73 18.29 23.78 0.16
N GLU A 74 18.80 24.75 0.92
CA GLU A 74 18.00 25.87 1.37
C GLU A 74 17.62 26.79 0.20
N ARG A 75 16.39 27.29 0.24
CA ARG A 75 15.88 28.24 -0.74
C ARG A 75 15.41 29.51 -0.05
N VAL A 76 15.66 30.66 -0.71
CA VAL A 76 15.19 31.99 -0.32
C VAL A 76 14.32 32.55 -1.44
N ARG A 77 13.48 33.54 -1.11
CA ARG A 77 12.74 34.28 -2.14
C ARG A 77 13.57 35.46 -2.56
N ASN A 78 13.76 35.61 -3.87
CA ASN A 78 14.40 36.81 -4.44
C ASN A 78 13.41 37.99 -4.45
N GLU A 79 13.88 39.17 -4.87
CA GLU A 79 13.09 40.39 -4.96
C GLU A 79 11.81 40.27 -5.79
N LYS A 80 11.78 39.33 -6.75
CA LYS A 80 10.61 39.01 -7.59
C LYS A 80 9.71 37.93 -6.97
N GLY A 81 9.94 37.52 -5.72
CA GLY A 81 9.17 36.49 -5.03
C GLY A 81 9.45 35.06 -5.49
N LYS A 82 10.37 34.84 -6.43
CA LYS A 82 10.72 33.49 -6.95
C LYS A 82 11.67 32.80 -5.96
N ALA A 83 11.41 31.50 -5.71
CA ALA A 83 12.29 30.65 -4.91
C ALA A 83 13.59 30.37 -5.68
N VAL A 84 14.74 30.72 -5.08
CA VAL A 84 16.10 30.51 -5.59
C VAL A 84 16.92 29.82 -4.51
N TYR A 85 18.00 29.13 -4.90
CA TYR A 85 18.93 28.54 -3.93
C TYR A 85 19.61 29.64 -3.09
N LYS A 86 19.82 29.35 -1.81
CA LYS A 86 20.59 30.18 -0.91
C LYS A 86 22.07 29.80 -1.05
N TYR A 87 22.92 30.79 -1.22
CA TYR A 87 24.38 30.63 -1.32
C TYR A 87 25.06 31.18 -0.07
N ASN A 88 26.16 30.56 0.35
CA ASN A 88 27.05 31.07 1.38
C ASN A 88 27.99 32.17 0.81
N ALA A 89 28.88 32.70 1.65
CA ALA A 89 29.85 33.71 1.25
C ALA A 89 30.86 33.20 0.19
N ASP A 90 31.08 31.90 0.12
CA ASP A 90 32.04 31.27 -0.80
C ASP A 90 31.39 30.90 -2.15
N GLY A 91 30.09 31.14 -2.30
CA GLY A 91 29.32 30.85 -3.52
C GLY A 91 28.74 29.45 -3.59
N ASP A 92 28.83 28.65 -2.51
CA ASP A 92 28.28 27.31 -2.45
C ASP A 92 26.82 27.32 -2.01
N ILE A 93 26.04 26.32 -2.46
CA ILE A 93 24.66 26.15 -2.05
C ILE A 93 24.59 25.74 -0.57
N VAL A 94 23.83 26.48 0.22
CA VAL A 94 23.65 26.16 1.65
C VAL A 94 22.78 24.91 1.80
N ILE A 95 23.31 23.91 2.50
CA ILE A 95 22.59 22.69 2.86
C ILE A 95 21.99 22.85 4.26
N GLY A 96 20.68 22.71 4.36
CA GLY A 96 19.94 22.78 5.62
C GLY A 96 20.00 21.47 6.42
N GLN A 97 19.33 21.49 7.56
CA GLN A 97 19.24 20.31 8.43
C GLN A 97 18.42 19.19 7.76
N SER A 98 18.70 17.94 8.15
CA SER A 98 17.94 16.77 7.72
C SER A 98 16.45 16.94 8.03
N LYS A 99 15.59 16.70 7.07
CA LYS A 99 14.13 16.76 7.23
C LYS A 99 13.60 15.40 7.67
N LYS A 100 12.51 15.41 8.44
CA LYS A 100 11.88 14.19 8.99
C LYS A 100 11.22 13.28 7.95
N GLY A 101 11.28 13.61 6.66
CA GLY A 101 10.58 12.93 5.59
C GLY A 101 9.56 13.83 4.87
N VAL A 102 8.64 13.23 4.13
CA VAL A 102 7.56 13.93 3.44
C VAL A 102 6.31 13.91 4.31
N PRO A 103 5.64 15.06 4.55
CA PRO A 103 4.35 15.03 5.25
C PRO A 103 3.36 14.08 4.57
N LEU A 104 2.56 13.37 5.38
CA LEU A 104 1.54 12.46 4.88
C LEU A 104 0.59 13.19 3.91
N SER A 105 0.42 12.65 2.70
CA SER A 105 -0.50 13.19 1.70
C SER A 105 -1.95 12.81 2.00
N ASP A 106 -2.89 13.37 1.25
CA ASP A 106 -4.31 13.04 1.28
C ASP A 106 -4.68 11.77 0.48
N VAL A 107 -3.72 11.18 -0.23
CA VAL A 107 -3.90 9.88 -0.90
C VAL A 107 -3.16 8.80 -0.14
N TRP A 108 -3.92 7.85 0.43
CA TRP A 108 -3.39 6.78 1.29
C TRP A 108 -3.45 5.44 0.59
N GLU A 109 -2.31 4.82 0.36
CA GLU A 109 -2.21 3.46 -0.18
C GLU A 109 -2.16 2.43 0.97
N ILE A 110 -3.32 2.14 1.58
CA ILE A 110 -3.45 1.11 2.61
C ILE A 110 -4.15 -0.11 2.00
N PRO A 111 -3.55 -1.30 2.04
CA PRO A 111 -4.14 -2.49 1.46
C PRO A 111 -5.51 -2.80 2.05
N TYR A 112 -6.45 -3.24 1.20
CA TYR A 112 -7.71 -3.82 1.65
C TYR A 112 -7.46 -5.08 2.46
N LEU A 113 -8.33 -5.36 3.42
CA LEU A 113 -8.19 -6.52 4.30
C LEU A 113 -8.29 -7.82 3.51
N ASN A 114 -7.19 -8.57 3.47
CA ASN A 114 -7.12 -9.84 2.76
C ASN A 114 -8.15 -10.85 3.35
N PRO A 115 -8.86 -11.65 2.53
CA PRO A 115 -9.76 -12.68 3.01
C PRO A 115 -9.14 -13.65 4.04
N LYS A 116 -7.83 -13.91 3.95
CA LYS A 116 -7.08 -14.78 4.87
C LYS A 116 -6.37 -14.03 6.01
N ALA A 117 -6.63 -12.73 6.18
CA ALA A 117 -5.99 -11.95 7.23
C ALA A 117 -6.49 -12.40 8.63
N LYS A 118 -5.57 -12.53 9.58
CA LYS A 118 -5.89 -12.98 10.95
C LYS A 118 -6.88 -12.07 11.69
N GLU A 119 -6.86 -10.77 11.39
CA GLU A 119 -7.79 -9.81 11.99
C GLU A 119 -9.20 -9.84 11.38
N ARG A 120 -9.40 -10.63 10.31
CA ARG A 120 -10.70 -10.71 9.63
C ARG A 120 -11.68 -11.56 10.43
N VAL A 121 -12.83 -10.98 10.77
CA VAL A 121 -13.88 -11.62 11.56
C VAL A 121 -15.15 -11.95 10.77
N GLY A 122 -15.07 -11.90 9.42
CA GLY A 122 -16.22 -12.20 8.56
C GLY A 122 -17.24 -11.07 8.41
N TYR A 123 -17.08 -9.94 9.08
CA TYR A 123 -18.01 -8.80 8.95
C TYR A 123 -17.84 -8.14 7.56
N PRO A 124 -18.93 -7.98 6.77
CA PRO A 124 -18.84 -7.62 5.34
C PRO A 124 -18.12 -6.30 5.06
N THR A 125 -18.28 -5.31 5.93
CA THR A 125 -17.75 -3.94 5.77
C THR A 125 -16.53 -3.66 6.63
N GLN A 126 -15.92 -4.69 7.21
CA GLN A 126 -14.74 -4.54 8.07
C GLN A 126 -13.61 -3.79 7.36
N LYS A 127 -13.10 -2.76 8.02
CA LYS A 127 -11.93 -2.00 7.58
C LYS A 127 -10.65 -2.57 8.20
N PRO A 128 -9.47 -2.40 7.56
CA PRO A 128 -8.21 -2.76 8.19
C PRO A 128 -7.91 -1.85 9.40
N ILE A 129 -7.39 -2.43 10.48
CA ILE A 129 -6.98 -1.68 11.69
C ILE A 129 -5.96 -0.61 11.32
N LEU A 130 -5.05 -0.88 10.39
CA LEU A 130 -4.04 0.07 9.91
C LEU A 130 -4.63 1.40 9.42
N LEU A 131 -5.80 1.37 8.78
CA LEU A 131 -6.49 2.59 8.32
C LEU A 131 -6.93 3.44 9.50
N LEU A 132 -7.57 2.79 10.48
CA LEU A 132 -8.08 3.49 11.67
C LEU A 132 -6.93 3.98 12.58
N GLU A 133 -5.85 3.21 12.69
CA GLU A 133 -4.65 3.67 13.40
C GLU A 133 -4.08 4.94 12.78
N GLN A 134 -3.98 5.01 11.45
CA GLN A 134 -3.47 6.21 10.78
C GLN A 134 -4.36 7.41 11.03
N ILE A 135 -5.70 7.25 10.95
CA ILE A 135 -6.66 8.29 11.28
C ILE A 135 -6.48 8.76 12.73
N LEU A 136 -6.47 7.80 13.69
CA LEU A 136 -6.40 8.13 15.10
C LEU A 136 -5.07 8.80 15.47
N ARG A 137 -3.95 8.34 14.93
CA ARG A 137 -2.64 8.99 15.14
C ARG A 137 -2.60 10.42 14.62
N LEU A 138 -3.32 10.71 13.53
CA LEU A 138 -3.35 12.03 12.90
C LEU A 138 -4.09 13.05 13.78
N VAL A 139 -5.16 12.64 14.48
CA VAL A 139 -6.11 13.56 15.14
C VAL A 139 -6.28 13.34 16.63
N THR A 140 -5.56 12.39 17.23
CA THR A 140 -5.65 12.09 18.67
C THR A 140 -4.28 11.78 19.29
N ASP A 141 -4.19 11.96 20.63
CA ASP A 141 -3.07 11.52 21.47
C ASP A 141 -3.51 10.42 22.44
N GLU A 142 -2.55 9.80 23.16
CA GLU A 142 -2.88 8.84 24.23
C GLU A 142 -3.80 9.48 25.28
N GLY A 143 -4.83 8.74 25.67
CA GLY A 143 -5.84 9.19 26.64
C GLY A 143 -7.00 9.99 26.06
N ASP A 144 -6.93 10.46 24.80
CA ASP A 144 -8.05 11.12 24.13
C ASP A 144 -9.24 10.16 23.95
N PHE A 145 -10.42 10.73 23.79
CA PHE A 145 -11.66 9.97 23.67
C PHE A 145 -12.10 9.84 22.21
N VAL A 146 -12.37 8.61 21.79
CA VAL A 146 -12.80 8.24 20.43
C VAL A 146 -14.21 7.68 20.49
N ILE A 147 -15.10 8.21 19.67
CA ILE A 147 -16.48 7.70 19.53
C ILE A 147 -16.69 7.21 18.09
N ASP A 148 -17.23 6.00 17.95
CA ASP A 148 -17.73 5.47 16.69
C ASP A 148 -19.22 5.13 16.82
N PRO A 149 -20.13 5.96 16.29
CA PRO A 149 -21.57 5.73 16.41
C PRO A 149 -22.11 4.64 15.47
N PHE A 150 -21.25 4.07 14.60
CA PHE A 150 -21.58 2.98 13.69
C PHE A 150 -20.46 1.94 13.68
N ALA A 151 -20.18 1.40 14.89
CA ALA A 151 -18.97 0.63 15.16
C ALA A 151 -18.84 -0.64 14.29
N GLY A 152 -19.95 -1.27 13.88
CA GLY A 152 -19.96 -2.47 13.06
C GLY A 152 -19.10 -3.57 13.65
N SER A 153 -18.02 -3.93 12.96
CA SER A 153 -17.04 -4.90 13.45
C SER A 153 -16.10 -4.35 14.56
N GLY A 154 -16.28 -3.12 15.03
CA GLY A 154 -15.48 -2.52 16.10
C GLY A 154 -14.05 -2.13 15.72
N THR A 155 -13.73 -1.98 14.44
CA THR A 155 -12.34 -1.71 14.03
C THR A 155 -11.78 -0.42 14.62
N THR A 156 -12.61 0.64 14.72
CA THR A 156 -12.23 1.93 15.30
C THR A 156 -11.89 1.79 16.78
N VAL A 157 -12.75 1.12 17.57
CA VAL A 157 -12.55 0.97 19.02
C VAL A 157 -11.39 0.02 19.33
N VAL A 158 -11.17 -1.01 18.50
CA VAL A 158 -10.00 -1.88 18.60
C VAL A 158 -8.72 -1.08 18.34
N ALA A 159 -8.67 -0.26 17.28
CA ALA A 159 -7.53 0.60 17.00
C ALA A 159 -7.30 1.63 18.13
N ALA A 160 -8.37 2.22 18.68
CA ALA A 160 -8.31 3.15 19.81
C ALA A 160 -7.72 2.47 21.05
N LYS A 161 -8.17 1.27 21.40
CA LYS A 161 -7.61 0.48 22.52
C LYS A 161 -6.13 0.17 22.32
N MET A 162 -5.74 -0.28 21.11
CA MET A 162 -4.34 -0.57 20.79
C MET A 162 -3.42 0.66 20.91
N LEU A 163 -3.96 1.83 20.62
CA LEU A 163 -3.25 3.11 20.72
C LEU A 163 -3.42 3.80 22.09
N LYS A 164 -4.02 3.13 23.10
CA LYS A 164 -4.26 3.65 24.45
C LYS A 164 -5.16 4.90 24.47
N ARG A 165 -6.13 4.98 23.58
CA ARG A 165 -7.20 5.98 23.61
C ARG A 165 -8.38 5.44 24.41
N LYS A 166 -9.14 6.33 25.04
CA LYS A 166 -10.48 5.98 25.54
C LYS A 166 -11.43 5.84 24.35
N TYR A 167 -12.42 4.97 24.45
CA TYR A 167 -13.29 4.70 23.31
C TYR A 167 -14.73 4.41 23.75
N LEU A 168 -15.66 4.68 22.82
CA LEU A 168 -17.05 4.25 22.86
C LEU A 168 -17.46 3.83 21.44
N GLY A 169 -17.89 2.58 21.29
CA GLY A 169 -18.51 2.08 20.07
C GLY A 169 -20.00 1.92 20.26
N ILE A 170 -20.80 2.33 19.29
CA ILE A 170 -22.25 2.19 19.29
C ILE A 170 -22.65 1.49 18.01
N ASP A 171 -23.54 0.51 18.10
CA ASP A 171 -24.17 -0.12 16.93
C ASP A 171 -25.60 -0.52 17.25
N ILE A 172 -26.48 -0.50 16.27
CA ILE A 172 -27.88 -0.91 16.42
C ILE A 172 -28.04 -2.43 16.50
N LEU A 173 -27.05 -3.18 15.96
CA LEU A 173 -27.08 -4.63 15.89
C LEU A 173 -26.38 -5.24 17.11
N PRO A 174 -27.08 -5.98 17.98
CA PRO A 174 -26.45 -6.63 19.14
C PRO A 174 -25.27 -7.52 18.77
N GLY A 175 -25.36 -8.29 17.67
CA GLY A 175 -24.26 -9.14 17.19
C GLY A 175 -23.02 -8.35 16.74
N ALA A 176 -23.14 -7.08 16.33
CA ALA A 176 -22.00 -6.22 16.06
C ALA A 176 -21.32 -5.78 17.37
N VAL A 177 -22.10 -5.52 18.42
CA VAL A 177 -21.58 -5.18 19.74
C VAL A 177 -20.83 -6.37 20.34
N GLU A 178 -21.45 -7.56 20.37
CA GLU A 178 -20.82 -8.81 20.86
C GLU A 178 -19.52 -9.12 20.12
N LEU A 179 -19.53 -8.99 18.78
CA LEU A 179 -18.34 -9.17 17.97
C LEU A 179 -17.22 -8.18 18.33
N THR A 180 -17.61 -6.93 18.60
CA THR A 180 -16.68 -5.88 19.00
C THR A 180 -16.07 -6.16 20.36
N GLU A 181 -16.87 -6.59 21.34
CA GLU A 181 -16.42 -6.98 22.68
C GLU A 181 -15.42 -8.13 22.61
N HIS A 182 -15.74 -9.19 21.86
CA HIS A 182 -14.81 -10.31 21.65
C HIS A 182 -13.49 -9.87 21.00
N ARG A 183 -13.52 -8.95 20.03
CA ARG A 183 -12.29 -8.39 19.42
C ARG A 183 -11.48 -7.55 20.40
N LEU A 184 -12.13 -6.90 21.34
CA LEU A 184 -11.46 -6.12 22.39
C LEU A 184 -10.77 -7.02 23.43
N GLU A 185 -11.26 -8.24 23.66
CA GLU A 185 -10.60 -9.22 24.52
C GLU A 185 -9.30 -9.76 23.87
N SER A 186 -9.32 -10.00 22.55
CA SER A 186 -8.18 -10.53 21.80
C SER A 186 -7.81 -9.60 20.65
N LEU A 187 -6.87 -8.70 20.92
CA LEU A 187 -6.42 -7.69 19.94
C LEU A 187 -5.56 -8.33 18.87
N ILE A 188 -6.14 -8.62 17.72
CA ILE A 188 -5.43 -9.19 16.56
C ILE A 188 -5.33 -8.13 15.46
N LYS A 189 -4.10 -7.79 15.08
CA LYS A 189 -3.79 -6.90 13.97
C LYS A 189 -2.99 -7.65 12.92
N THR A 190 -3.37 -7.48 11.66
CA THR A 190 -2.57 -7.96 10.54
C THR A 190 -1.50 -6.95 10.19
N GLU A 191 -0.24 -7.36 10.31
CA GLU A 191 0.86 -6.55 9.82
C GLU A 191 0.93 -6.57 8.30
N SER A 192 1.00 -5.40 7.68
CA SER A 192 1.20 -5.28 6.25
C SER A 192 2.70 -5.19 5.93
N VAL A 193 3.23 -6.25 5.34
CA VAL A 193 4.61 -6.26 4.84
C VAL A 193 4.82 -5.17 3.78
N LEU A 194 3.79 -4.85 2.99
CA LEU A 194 3.80 -3.75 2.02
C LEU A 194 4.05 -2.39 2.68
N LEU A 195 3.40 -2.13 3.82
CA LEU A 195 3.60 -0.87 4.55
C LEU A 195 4.94 -0.82 5.29
N LYS A 196 5.45 -1.99 5.75
CA LYS A 196 6.74 -2.06 6.45
C LYS A 196 7.94 -1.96 5.52
N LYS A 197 7.87 -2.58 4.35
CA LYS A 197 9.01 -2.77 3.43
C LYS A 197 8.80 -2.16 2.04
N GLY A 198 7.67 -1.48 1.81
CA GLY A 198 7.30 -0.93 0.51
C GLY A 198 7.02 -2.00 -0.55
N LYS A 199 6.89 -1.57 -1.80
CA LYS A 199 6.58 -2.45 -2.94
C LYS A 199 7.66 -3.52 -3.18
N LYS A 200 8.93 -3.22 -2.86
CA LYS A 200 10.07 -4.16 -2.96
C LYS A 200 9.89 -5.42 -2.13
N ALA A 201 9.18 -5.36 -1.01
CA ALA A 201 8.91 -6.54 -0.19
C ALA A 201 8.16 -7.67 -0.89
N TYR A 202 7.54 -7.37 -2.02
CA TYR A 202 6.81 -8.32 -2.86
C TYR A 202 7.53 -8.62 -4.17
N GLN A 203 8.64 -7.97 -4.46
CA GLN A 203 9.50 -8.25 -5.60
C GLN A 203 10.49 -9.34 -5.19
N ASN A 204 10.24 -10.57 -5.64
CA ASN A 204 11.14 -11.69 -5.40
C ASN A 204 12.01 -11.99 -6.62
N LEU A 205 11.77 -11.30 -7.72
CA LEU A 205 12.55 -11.40 -8.94
C LEU A 205 13.66 -10.35 -8.89
N SER A 206 14.88 -10.75 -9.24
CA SER A 206 16.00 -9.83 -9.40
C SER A 206 15.80 -8.89 -10.58
N ASP A 207 16.55 -7.79 -10.65
CA ASP A 207 16.50 -6.86 -11.79
C ASP A 207 16.84 -7.59 -13.09
N PHE A 208 17.81 -8.50 -13.06
CA PHE A 208 18.17 -9.38 -14.18
C PHE A 208 16.98 -10.23 -14.66
N GLN A 209 16.27 -10.89 -13.74
CA GLN A 209 15.07 -11.66 -14.10
C GLN A 209 13.96 -10.76 -14.67
N MET A 210 13.81 -9.56 -14.13
CA MET A 210 12.83 -8.59 -14.63
C MET A 210 13.16 -8.11 -16.04
N ASP A 211 14.44 -7.93 -16.36
CA ASP A 211 14.88 -7.52 -17.71
C ASP A 211 14.68 -8.65 -18.73
N ILE A 212 14.93 -9.89 -18.35
CA ILE A 212 14.59 -11.05 -19.19
C ILE A 212 13.09 -11.08 -19.47
N LEU A 213 12.26 -10.95 -18.44
CA LEU A 213 10.80 -10.96 -18.61
C LEU A 213 10.30 -9.80 -19.48
N LYS A 214 10.92 -8.62 -19.39
CA LYS A 214 10.62 -7.49 -20.28
C LYS A 214 10.97 -7.81 -21.74
N HIS A 215 12.13 -8.43 -21.96
CA HIS A 215 12.55 -8.85 -23.31
C HIS A 215 11.52 -9.79 -23.95
N PHE A 216 10.98 -10.72 -23.18
CA PHE A 216 9.90 -11.62 -23.61
C PHE A 216 8.51 -10.98 -23.55
N GLN A 217 8.38 -9.70 -23.23
CA GLN A 217 7.09 -9.01 -22.99
C GLN A 217 6.17 -9.77 -22.03
N ALA A 218 6.76 -10.50 -21.08
CA ALA A 218 6.05 -11.34 -20.14
C ALA A 218 5.55 -10.56 -18.92
N VAL A 219 4.45 -11.05 -18.34
CA VAL A 219 3.91 -10.54 -17.07
C VAL A 219 4.62 -11.26 -15.92
N PRO A 220 5.35 -10.53 -15.04
CA PRO A 220 6.08 -11.16 -13.94
C PRO A 220 5.16 -11.80 -12.91
N VAL A 221 5.57 -12.95 -12.39
CA VAL A 221 4.92 -13.69 -11.30
C VAL A 221 5.81 -13.63 -10.08
N GLN A 222 5.34 -12.94 -9.05
CA GLN A 222 6.02 -12.88 -7.77
C GLN A 222 5.61 -14.06 -6.88
N ARG A 223 6.52 -14.55 -6.03
CA ARG A 223 6.26 -15.60 -5.04
C ARG A 223 5.85 -16.97 -5.60
N ASN A 224 6.40 -17.35 -6.73
CA ASN A 224 6.30 -18.71 -7.26
C ASN A 224 7.71 -19.24 -7.52
N SER A 225 8.04 -20.42 -6.97
CA SER A 225 9.38 -21.01 -7.13
C SER A 225 9.61 -21.62 -8.52
N GLY A 226 8.55 -21.97 -9.22
CA GLY A 226 8.61 -22.66 -10.52
C GLY A 226 8.12 -21.84 -11.71
N ILE A 227 7.55 -20.65 -11.48
CA ILE A 227 7.08 -19.76 -12.55
C ILE A 227 7.50 -18.34 -12.20
N ASP A 228 8.29 -17.72 -13.05
CA ASP A 228 8.76 -16.33 -12.90
C ASP A 228 7.93 -15.34 -13.73
N GLY A 229 7.24 -15.82 -14.78
CA GLY A 229 6.34 -14.99 -15.59
C GLY A 229 5.41 -15.79 -16.49
N PHE A 230 4.48 -15.06 -17.12
CA PHE A 230 3.64 -15.57 -18.19
C PHE A 230 3.78 -14.69 -19.42
N LEU A 231 3.89 -15.29 -20.60
CA LEU A 231 3.77 -14.56 -21.87
C LEU A 231 2.38 -13.90 -21.94
N LYS A 232 2.29 -12.75 -22.61
CA LYS A 232 1.01 -12.10 -22.88
C LYS A 232 0.20 -12.85 -23.93
N GLU A 233 0.91 -13.53 -24.83
CA GLU A 233 0.31 -14.35 -25.89
C GLU A 233 0.04 -15.76 -25.38
N TYR A 234 -1.06 -16.31 -25.81
CA TYR A 234 -1.49 -17.68 -25.50
C TYR A 234 -1.19 -18.57 -26.72
N ILE A 235 -0.79 -19.80 -26.49
CA ILE A 235 -0.64 -20.81 -27.53
C ILE A 235 -1.84 -21.78 -27.38
N ASP A 236 -2.59 -21.96 -28.45
CA ASP A 236 -3.80 -22.80 -28.48
C ASP A 236 -4.77 -22.50 -27.32
N GLY A 237 -4.91 -21.21 -27.00
CA GLY A 237 -5.76 -20.77 -25.88
C GLY A 237 -5.21 -21.08 -24.49
N GLN A 238 -3.98 -21.58 -24.38
CA GLN A 238 -3.33 -21.93 -23.13
C GLN A 238 -2.24 -20.92 -22.75
N PRO A 239 -2.09 -20.59 -21.46
CA PRO A 239 -1.05 -19.69 -21.00
C PRO A 239 0.33 -20.34 -21.11
N VAL A 240 1.32 -19.55 -21.52
CA VAL A 240 2.73 -19.96 -21.58
C VAL A 240 3.45 -19.43 -20.36
N SER A 241 3.96 -20.32 -19.51
CA SER A 241 4.74 -19.94 -18.33
C SER A 241 6.23 -19.89 -18.62
N ILE A 242 6.91 -18.97 -17.96
CA ILE A 242 8.36 -18.79 -18.03
C ILE A 242 8.97 -19.10 -16.66
N LYS A 243 10.02 -19.89 -16.66
CA LYS A 243 10.94 -20.09 -15.53
C LYS A 243 12.33 -19.61 -15.95
N ILE A 244 12.98 -18.81 -15.11
CA ILE A 244 14.35 -18.37 -15.32
C ILE A 244 15.21 -19.11 -14.29
N GLN A 245 16.19 -19.86 -14.76
CA GLN A 245 17.17 -20.55 -13.91
C GLN A 245 17.95 -19.50 -13.10
N LYS A 246 18.07 -19.69 -11.79
CA LYS A 246 18.88 -18.82 -10.92
C LYS A 246 20.33 -19.25 -10.96
N GLU A 247 21.24 -18.35 -10.56
CA GLU A 247 22.68 -18.61 -10.53
C GLU A 247 23.07 -19.76 -9.58
N ASP A 248 22.32 -19.89 -8.48
CA ASP A 248 22.50 -20.91 -7.45
C ASP A 248 21.62 -22.17 -7.65
N GLU A 249 20.94 -22.29 -8.80
CA GLU A 249 19.98 -23.36 -9.08
C GLU A 249 20.48 -24.25 -10.21
N SER A 250 20.48 -25.59 -9.99
CA SER A 250 20.79 -26.54 -11.08
C SER A 250 19.68 -26.52 -12.15
N PHE A 251 20.02 -26.98 -13.34
CA PHE A 251 19.04 -27.10 -14.43
C PHE A 251 17.90 -28.06 -14.04
N GLU A 252 18.24 -29.20 -13.45
CA GLU A 252 17.31 -30.23 -13.01
C GLU A 252 16.35 -29.71 -11.95
N ASP A 253 16.85 -28.91 -10.99
CA ASP A 253 16.03 -28.28 -9.96
C ASP A 253 15.07 -27.25 -10.55
N ALA A 254 15.55 -26.39 -11.44
CA ALA A 254 14.72 -25.40 -12.11
C ALA A 254 13.61 -26.07 -12.94
N LEU A 255 13.97 -27.13 -13.69
CA LEU A 255 13.03 -27.90 -14.49
C LEU A 255 11.99 -28.61 -13.62
N SER A 256 12.41 -29.25 -12.53
CA SER A 256 11.52 -29.92 -11.59
C SER A 256 10.51 -28.96 -10.95
N LYS A 257 10.97 -27.79 -10.49
CA LYS A 257 10.11 -26.76 -9.93
C LYS A 257 9.13 -26.23 -10.97
N MET A 258 9.59 -26.03 -12.21
CA MET A 258 8.76 -25.55 -13.31
C MET A 258 7.64 -26.54 -13.65
N ILE A 259 7.96 -27.83 -13.81
CA ILE A 259 6.99 -28.89 -14.11
C ILE A 259 5.95 -28.98 -13.00
N LYS A 260 6.39 -29.01 -11.73
CA LYS A 260 5.49 -29.06 -10.57
C LYS A 260 4.53 -27.86 -10.54
N ALA A 261 5.05 -26.65 -10.76
CA ALA A 261 4.23 -25.45 -10.76
C ALA A 261 3.30 -25.38 -11.98
N GLY A 262 3.77 -25.80 -13.16
CA GLY A 262 2.99 -25.88 -14.39
C GLY A 262 1.81 -26.86 -14.27
N THR A 263 2.04 -28.02 -13.70
CA THR A 263 0.98 -29.01 -13.45
C THR A 263 -0.11 -28.44 -12.53
N ILE A 264 0.28 -27.81 -11.41
CA ILE A 264 -0.68 -27.17 -10.46
C ILE A 264 -1.48 -26.07 -11.16
N LYS A 265 -0.85 -25.30 -12.07
CA LYS A 265 -1.49 -24.17 -12.77
C LYS A 265 -2.14 -24.59 -14.09
N LYS A 266 -2.08 -25.87 -14.46
CA LYS A 266 -2.59 -26.40 -15.74
C LYS A 266 -1.98 -25.68 -16.96
N CYS A 267 -0.67 -25.40 -16.91
CA CYS A 267 0.08 -24.80 -18.03
C CYS A 267 0.59 -25.92 -18.93
N CYS A 268 0.15 -25.95 -20.17
CA CYS A 268 0.60 -26.94 -21.16
C CYS A 268 1.93 -26.51 -21.82
N PHE A 269 2.18 -25.21 -21.91
CA PHE A 269 3.39 -24.66 -22.51
C PHE A 269 4.27 -23.99 -21.46
N MET A 270 5.55 -24.36 -21.44
CA MET A 270 6.51 -23.89 -20.46
C MET A 270 7.85 -23.58 -21.13
N VAL A 271 8.43 -22.44 -20.83
CA VAL A 271 9.72 -21.97 -21.31
C VAL A 271 10.71 -21.89 -20.16
N LEU A 272 11.80 -22.62 -20.23
CA LEU A 272 12.91 -22.51 -19.28
C LEU A 272 14.04 -21.71 -19.89
N VAL A 273 14.32 -20.54 -19.32
CA VAL A 273 15.42 -19.68 -19.69
C VAL A 273 16.64 -20.04 -18.85
N ARG A 274 17.72 -20.49 -19.50
CA ARG A 274 18.99 -20.81 -18.86
C ARG A 274 19.85 -19.55 -18.76
N THR A 275 20.43 -19.33 -17.60
CA THR A 275 21.36 -18.19 -17.36
C THR A 275 22.82 -18.60 -17.44
N HIS A 276 23.12 -19.90 -17.31
CA HIS A 276 24.47 -20.44 -17.49
C HIS A 276 24.57 -21.20 -18.79
N MET A 277 25.49 -20.77 -19.65
CA MET A 277 25.97 -21.57 -20.77
C MET A 277 27.20 -22.33 -20.32
N ASP A 278 27.22 -23.65 -20.52
CA ASP A 278 28.43 -24.45 -20.34
C ASP A 278 29.55 -23.85 -21.20
N GLU A 279 30.77 -23.75 -20.63
CA GLU A 279 31.93 -23.15 -21.30
C GLU A 279 32.19 -23.74 -22.69
N GLN A 280 31.82 -24.99 -22.92
CA GLN A 280 31.94 -25.66 -24.21
C GLN A 280 31.03 -25.11 -25.32
N ARG A 281 29.94 -24.40 -25.04
CA ARG A 281 29.08 -23.76 -26.02
C ARG A 281 29.42 -22.31 -26.32
N LYS A 282 30.26 -21.66 -25.49
CA LYS A 282 30.79 -20.31 -25.80
C LYS A 282 31.72 -20.29 -27.03
N MET A 283 32.20 -21.45 -27.47
CA MET A 283 33.07 -21.57 -28.69
C MET A 283 32.29 -21.76 -29.98
N LEU A 284 30.96 -21.79 -29.98
CA LEU A 284 30.16 -22.09 -31.18
C LEU A 284 29.18 -20.96 -31.57
N LEU A 285 29.27 -19.81 -30.95
CA LEU A 285 28.64 -18.56 -31.36
C LEU A 285 29.70 -17.46 -31.53
#